data_0fbb5c39d519de6e7ae4ba6f42bb4d0b
#
_entry.id   0fbb5c39d519de6e7ae4ba6f42bb4d0b
#
_cell.length_a   1.000
_cell.length_b   1.000
_cell.length_c   1.000
_cell.angle_alpha   90.00
_cell.angle_beta   90.00
_cell.angle_gamma   90.00
#
_symmetry.space_group_name_H-M   'P 1'
#
loop_
_entity.id
_entity.type
_entity.pdbx_description
1 polymer ?
#
loop_
_entity_poly.entity_id
_entity_poly.type
_entity_poly.pdbx_seq_one_letter_code
_entity_poly.pdbx_strand_id
1 'polypeptide(L)'
;MLKIYNSLKREKQPFTPIEANKVRMYVCGMTVYDYCHLGHARVMVVFDMVYRWLKASGYDVTYVRNITDIDDKIIKRAAENGETILQLTDRFIAYMHEDADALGVQRPNHEPRATEFVPEMLDLIAQLEKRGLAYQAGDGDVNYAVRKFEGYGKLSGKSLDDLRAGERVEIDSAKQDPLDFVLWKHAKPGEPAWQSPWGEGRPGWHIECSAMSSQLLGKHFDIHGGGQDLQFPHHENEIAQSEGAHQCTFVNYWMHNGFVRVDNEKMSKSLGNFFTIREVLKQFDAEVVRFFILRAHYRSALNYSDAHLDDARRSLDGLYFALRDVPPVSVDIDWNNDFAARFAAALNEDFDSHGAISVLFELAGEVNRQRNAELSGLLKALGAVIGLLERDPTVYLRGAALAGGLDDAAIEQLIVDRTSAKKERNFAEADRIRDVLKADGIILDDSPQGTSWRRA
;
A
#
# COMPACT_ATOMS: atom_id res chain seq x y z
N MET A 1 -6.24 -17.83 -15.99
CA MET A 1 -5.34 -16.83 -16.62
C MET A 1 -5.62 -15.49 -15.96
N LEU A 2 -4.59 -14.82 -15.48
CA LEU A 2 -4.70 -13.49 -14.85
C LEU A 2 -5.19 -12.45 -15.86
N LYS A 3 -6.15 -11.63 -15.43
CA LYS A 3 -6.58 -10.42 -16.12
C LYS A 3 -6.31 -9.22 -15.24
N ILE A 4 -5.94 -8.09 -15.84
CA ILE A 4 -5.66 -6.84 -15.15
C ILE A 4 -6.48 -5.72 -15.79
N TYR A 5 -7.18 -4.93 -14.99
CA TYR A 5 -7.78 -3.70 -15.49
C TYR A 5 -6.69 -2.67 -15.79
N ASN A 6 -6.51 -2.40 -17.06
CA ASN A 6 -5.53 -1.44 -17.54
C ASN A 6 -6.16 -0.05 -17.60
N SER A 7 -5.73 0.86 -16.73
CA SER A 7 -6.26 2.23 -16.69
C SER A 7 -6.05 2.99 -18.00
N LEU A 8 -4.98 2.69 -18.74
CA LEU A 8 -4.73 3.29 -20.06
C LEU A 8 -5.75 2.87 -21.12
N LYS A 9 -6.18 1.60 -21.08
CA LYS A 9 -7.15 1.03 -22.01
C LYS A 9 -8.59 1.07 -21.49
N ARG A 10 -8.77 1.30 -20.16
CA ARG A 10 -10.05 1.32 -19.45
C ARG A 10 -10.86 0.03 -19.58
N GLU A 11 -10.15 -1.09 -19.67
CA GLU A 11 -10.73 -2.43 -19.79
C GLU A 11 -9.86 -3.46 -19.07
N LYS A 12 -10.46 -4.61 -18.73
CA LYS A 12 -9.72 -5.77 -18.25
C LYS A 12 -9.07 -6.49 -19.43
N GLN A 13 -7.78 -6.70 -19.35
CA GLN A 13 -6.99 -7.37 -20.38
C GLN A 13 -6.33 -8.62 -19.83
N PRO A 14 -6.21 -9.71 -20.61
CA PRO A 14 -5.37 -10.83 -20.24
C PRO A 14 -3.94 -10.35 -19.98
N PHE A 15 -3.36 -10.78 -18.85
CA PHE A 15 -1.99 -10.43 -18.51
C PHE A 15 -1.02 -11.32 -19.29
N THR A 16 -0.14 -10.68 -20.03
CA THR A 16 0.96 -11.33 -20.73
C THR A 16 2.25 -10.56 -20.43
N PRO A 17 3.19 -11.13 -19.68
CA PRO A 17 4.45 -10.46 -19.38
C PRO A 17 5.31 -10.32 -20.64
N ILE A 18 6.16 -9.30 -20.69
CA ILE A 18 7.09 -9.05 -21.81
C ILE A 18 8.09 -10.21 -21.94
N GLU A 19 8.60 -10.69 -20.82
CA GLU A 19 9.47 -11.87 -20.77
C GLU A 19 8.74 -13.01 -20.07
N ALA A 20 8.73 -14.19 -20.68
CA ALA A 20 7.99 -15.34 -20.15
C ALA A 20 8.37 -15.62 -18.68
N ASN A 21 7.37 -15.77 -17.81
CA ASN A 21 7.48 -16.03 -16.39
C ASN A 21 8.20 -14.94 -15.55
N LYS A 22 8.56 -13.80 -16.14
CA LYS A 22 9.10 -12.65 -15.41
C LYS A 22 8.17 -11.47 -15.46
N VAL A 23 8.03 -10.77 -14.34
CA VAL A 23 7.21 -9.57 -14.23
C VAL A 23 8.05 -8.45 -13.65
N ARG A 24 8.12 -7.33 -14.34
CA ARG A 24 8.75 -6.10 -13.89
C ARG A 24 7.67 -5.12 -13.48
N MET A 25 7.63 -4.77 -12.20
CA MET A 25 6.61 -3.93 -11.60
C MET A 25 7.23 -2.73 -10.91
N TYR A 26 6.78 -1.53 -11.28
CA TYR A 26 7.11 -0.27 -10.59
C TYR A 26 5.87 0.29 -9.92
N VAL A 27 6.00 0.74 -8.67
CA VAL A 27 4.93 1.43 -7.95
C VAL A 27 5.47 2.73 -7.41
N CYS A 28 4.80 3.83 -7.73
CA CYS A 28 5.16 5.13 -7.15
C CYS A 28 5.06 5.07 -5.63
N GLY A 29 6.19 5.37 -4.98
CA GLY A 29 6.30 5.48 -3.55
C GLY A 29 5.84 6.84 -3.04
N MET A 30 6.31 7.21 -1.88
CA MET A 30 5.86 8.43 -1.21
C MET A 30 6.96 9.45 -1.03
N THR A 31 6.56 10.72 -0.89
CA THR A 31 7.42 11.81 -0.48
C THR A 31 7.60 11.74 1.04
N VAL A 32 8.84 11.53 1.50
CA VAL A 32 9.16 11.21 2.89
C VAL A 32 9.42 12.47 3.73
N TYR A 33 8.39 13.25 3.99
CA TYR A 33 8.46 14.48 4.79
C TYR A 33 7.57 14.45 6.05
N ASP A 34 6.73 13.42 6.20
CA ASP A 34 5.79 13.25 7.30
C ASP A 34 5.42 11.78 7.48
N TYR A 35 4.71 11.44 8.56
CA TYR A 35 4.22 10.09 8.81
C TYR A 35 3.31 9.57 7.71
N CYS A 36 3.35 8.26 7.48
CA CYS A 36 2.45 7.59 6.56
C CYS A 36 1.01 7.64 7.05
N HIS A 37 0.08 7.87 6.13
CA HIS A 37 -1.36 7.89 6.40
C HIS A 37 -2.07 6.69 5.75
N LEU A 38 -3.35 6.49 6.06
CA LEU A 38 -4.15 5.38 5.53
C LEU A 38 -4.18 5.28 4.00
N GLY A 39 -4.03 6.40 3.28
CA GLY A 39 -3.87 6.37 1.82
C GLY A 39 -2.59 5.66 1.38
N HIS A 40 -1.47 5.89 2.09
CA HIS A 40 -0.20 5.18 1.87
C HIS A 40 -0.33 3.71 2.27
N ALA A 41 -0.97 3.40 3.43
CA ALA A 41 -1.26 2.02 3.83
C ALA A 41 -1.99 1.26 2.72
N ARG A 42 -2.97 1.90 2.08
CA ARG A 42 -3.73 1.29 1.00
C ARG A 42 -2.86 0.95 -0.21
N VAL A 43 -2.02 1.88 -0.67
CA VAL A 43 -1.08 1.61 -1.77
C VAL A 43 -0.15 0.46 -1.42
N MET A 44 0.46 0.51 -0.23
CA MET A 44 1.41 -0.52 0.22
C MET A 44 0.77 -1.90 0.31
N VAL A 45 -0.39 -2.03 0.95
CA VAL A 45 -1.09 -3.31 1.14
C VAL A 45 -1.64 -3.87 -0.17
N VAL A 46 -2.19 -3.03 -1.04
CA VAL A 46 -2.71 -3.46 -2.35
C VAL A 46 -1.59 -4.01 -3.23
N PHE A 47 -0.50 -3.28 -3.37
CA PHE A 47 0.60 -3.74 -4.24
C PHE A 47 1.44 -4.85 -3.60
N ASP A 48 1.45 -5.00 -2.28
CA ASP A 48 1.96 -6.19 -1.60
C ASP A 48 1.11 -7.43 -1.93
N MET A 49 -0.22 -7.31 -1.92
CA MET A 49 -1.12 -8.40 -2.32
C MET A 49 -0.91 -8.77 -3.80
N VAL A 50 -0.78 -7.79 -4.69
CA VAL A 50 -0.45 -8.00 -6.11
C VAL A 50 0.89 -8.75 -6.25
N TYR A 51 1.92 -8.29 -5.56
CA TYR A 51 3.24 -8.90 -5.56
C TYR A 51 3.22 -10.35 -5.05
N ARG A 52 2.54 -10.59 -3.91
CA ARG A 52 2.37 -11.93 -3.35
C ARG A 52 1.63 -12.87 -4.32
N TRP A 53 0.54 -12.40 -4.92
CA TRP A 53 -0.22 -13.21 -5.87
C TRP A 53 0.56 -13.55 -7.13
N LEU A 54 1.27 -12.60 -7.71
CA LEU A 54 2.13 -12.85 -8.87
C LEU A 54 3.19 -13.93 -8.55
N LYS A 55 3.83 -13.85 -7.39
CA LYS A 55 4.78 -14.89 -6.92
C LYS A 55 4.11 -16.25 -6.70
N ALA A 56 2.95 -16.29 -6.04
CA ALA A 56 2.19 -17.52 -5.81
C ALA A 56 1.71 -18.14 -7.13
N SER A 57 1.51 -17.32 -8.18
CA SER A 57 1.20 -17.76 -9.53
C SER A 57 2.42 -18.23 -10.35
N GLY A 58 3.60 -18.27 -9.74
CA GLY A 58 4.83 -18.80 -10.35
C GLY A 58 5.65 -17.80 -11.16
N TYR A 59 5.35 -16.48 -11.08
CA TYR A 59 6.18 -15.46 -11.72
C TYR A 59 7.41 -15.11 -10.88
N ASP A 60 8.53 -14.88 -11.57
CA ASP A 60 9.70 -14.20 -11.01
C ASP A 60 9.46 -12.69 -11.13
N VAL A 61 9.25 -12.02 -9.99
CA VAL A 61 8.81 -10.62 -9.94
C VAL A 61 9.94 -9.73 -9.48
N THR A 62 10.32 -8.76 -10.30
CA THR A 62 11.16 -7.63 -9.89
C THR A 62 10.25 -6.46 -9.54
N TYR A 63 10.13 -6.17 -8.25
CA TYR A 63 9.29 -5.09 -7.72
C TYR A 63 10.16 -3.91 -7.27
N VAL A 64 9.89 -2.74 -7.83
CA VAL A 64 10.52 -1.46 -7.49
C VAL A 64 9.48 -0.52 -6.89
N ARG A 65 9.78 0.08 -5.75
CA ARG A 65 9.01 1.17 -5.15
C ARG A 65 9.95 2.28 -4.74
N ASN A 66 9.84 3.45 -5.36
CA ASN A 66 10.77 4.55 -5.09
C ASN A 66 10.49 5.26 -3.76
N ILE A 67 11.48 6.02 -3.36
CA ILE A 67 11.41 6.98 -2.26
C ILE A 67 11.71 8.37 -2.83
N THR A 68 10.74 9.28 -2.79
CA THR A 68 10.96 10.68 -3.11
C THR A 68 11.53 11.39 -1.88
N ASP A 69 12.84 11.61 -1.89
CA ASP A 69 13.62 12.21 -0.81
C ASP A 69 14.11 13.64 -1.14
N ILE A 70 13.61 14.23 -2.22
CA ILE A 70 13.79 15.64 -2.61
C ILE A 70 12.48 16.21 -3.16
N ASP A 71 11.94 17.25 -2.54
CA ASP A 71 10.68 17.92 -2.92
C ASP A 71 10.56 19.25 -2.16
N ASP A 72 9.77 20.18 -2.65
CA ASP A 72 9.50 21.46 -1.96
C ASP A 72 9.01 21.28 -0.52
N LYS A 73 8.17 20.24 -0.26
CA LYS A 73 7.65 19.93 1.07
C LYS A 73 8.74 19.45 2.02
N ILE A 74 9.69 18.66 1.50
CA ILE A 74 10.85 18.17 2.26
C ILE A 74 11.73 19.36 2.64
N ILE A 75 12.08 20.22 1.69
CA ILE A 75 12.92 21.40 1.91
C ILE A 75 12.28 22.31 2.95
N LYS A 76 11.00 22.62 2.79
CA LYS A 76 10.26 23.46 3.73
C LYS A 76 10.24 22.83 5.14
N ARG A 77 9.91 21.55 5.24
CA ARG A 77 9.82 20.85 6.54
C ARG A 77 11.16 20.74 7.25
N ALA A 78 12.25 20.50 6.50
CA ALA A 78 13.60 20.46 7.05
C ALA A 78 14.00 21.84 7.61
N ALA A 79 13.71 22.91 6.86
CA ALA A 79 13.96 24.29 7.31
C ALA A 79 13.14 24.65 8.57
N GLU A 80 11.85 24.27 8.62
CA GLU A 80 10.99 24.48 9.80
C GLU A 80 11.53 23.75 11.05
N ASN A 81 12.11 22.57 10.88
CA ASN A 81 12.67 21.77 11.96
C ASN A 81 14.12 22.14 12.31
N GLY A 82 14.81 22.97 11.51
CA GLY A 82 16.21 23.32 11.70
C GLY A 82 17.18 22.14 11.45
N GLU A 83 16.83 21.23 10.54
CA GLU A 83 17.61 20.05 10.20
C GLU A 83 17.89 19.99 8.68
N THR A 84 18.83 19.13 8.27
CA THR A 84 19.08 18.87 6.85
C THR A 84 17.99 18.00 6.23
N ILE A 85 17.82 18.08 4.90
CA ILE A 85 16.88 17.20 4.19
C ILE A 85 17.23 15.72 4.41
N LEU A 86 18.51 15.37 4.47
CA LEU A 86 18.97 13.99 4.70
C LEU A 86 18.53 13.50 6.10
N GLN A 87 18.72 14.29 7.15
CA GLN A 87 18.27 13.93 8.50
C GLN A 87 16.77 13.75 8.57
N LEU A 88 16.00 14.64 7.92
CA LEU A 88 14.55 14.54 7.85
C LEU A 88 14.13 13.24 7.14
N THR A 89 14.63 13.03 5.92
CA THR A 89 14.20 11.92 5.07
C THR A 89 14.63 10.57 5.63
N ASP A 90 15.83 10.41 6.16
CA ASP A 90 16.28 9.18 6.82
C ASP A 90 15.37 8.78 7.97
N ARG A 91 14.94 9.75 8.78
CA ARG A 91 14.01 9.51 9.88
C ARG A 91 12.63 9.06 9.37
N PHE A 92 12.07 9.74 8.37
CA PHE A 92 10.75 9.36 7.84
C PHE A 92 10.77 8.09 6.99
N ILE A 93 11.88 7.74 6.36
CA ILE A 93 12.10 6.43 5.73
C ILE A 93 12.05 5.32 6.80
N ALA A 94 12.75 5.50 7.93
CA ALA A 94 12.69 4.54 9.02
C ALA A 94 11.24 4.35 9.52
N TYR A 95 10.51 5.45 9.74
CA TYR A 95 9.10 5.39 10.14
C TYR A 95 8.19 4.74 9.11
N MET A 96 8.38 5.02 7.82
CA MET A 96 7.67 4.35 6.73
C MET A 96 7.92 2.84 6.75
N HIS A 97 9.15 2.45 7.00
CA HIS A 97 9.51 1.03 7.10
C HIS A 97 8.86 0.34 8.30
N GLU A 98 8.86 0.98 9.47
CA GLU A 98 8.18 0.47 10.66
C GLU A 98 6.68 0.30 10.41
N ASP A 99 6.03 1.29 9.78
CA ASP A 99 4.61 1.25 9.43
C ASP A 99 4.31 0.12 8.42
N ALA A 100 5.16 -0.05 7.40
CA ALA A 100 5.02 -1.12 6.39
C ALA A 100 5.20 -2.51 7.03
N ASP A 101 6.22 -2.67 7.88
CA ASP A 101 6.49 -3.93 8.58
C ASP A 101 5.33 -4.31 9.52
N ALA A 102 4.79 -3.33 10.26
CA ALA A 102 3.63 -3.54 11.11
C ALA A 102 2.41 -4.05 10.31
N LEU A 103 2.19 -3.54 9.09
CA LEU A 103 1.12 -3.98 8.20
C LEU A 103 1.43 -5.29 7.46
N GLY A 104 2.57 -5.95 7.73
CA GLY A 104 2.99 -7.19 7.07
C GLY A 104 3.30 -7.01 5.58
N VAL A 105 3.65 -5.80 5.15
CA VAL A 105 4.03 -5.48 3.76
C VAL A 105 5.44 -5.98 3.49
N GLN A 106 5.61 -6.80 2.45
CA GLN A 106 6.93 -7.28 2.02
C GLN A 106 7.76 -6.13 1.44
N ARG A 107 9.07 -6.18 1.68
CA ARG A 107 9.99 -5.23 1.05
C ARG A 107 10.00 -5.46 -0.47
N PRO A 108 10.03 -4.39 -1.28
CA PRO A 108 10.30 -4.53 -2.70
C PRO A 108 11.73 -5.00 -2.94
N ASN A 109 12.02 -5.45 -4.16
CA ASN A 109 13.40 -5.83 -4.53
C ASN A 109 14.34 -4.61 -4.54
N HIS A 110 13.80 -3.44 -4.93
CA HIS A 110 14.54 -2.18 -4.95
C HIS A 110 13.69 -1.04 -4.39
N GLU A 111 14.27 -0.23 -3.51
CA GLU A 111 13.70 1.03 -3.00
C GLU A 111 14.66 2.19 -3.31
N PRO A 112 14.78 2.63 -4.59
CA PRO A 112 15.68 3.69 -4.97
C PRO A 112 15.26 5.03 -4.37
N ARG A 113 16.24 5.83 -3.92
CA ARG A 113 16.03 7.23 -3.52
C ARG A 113 16.23 8.15 -4.71
N ALA A 114 15.36 9.14 -4.86
CA ALA A 114 15.45 10.08 -5.98
C ALA A 114 16.82 10.79 -6.04
N THR A 115 17.38 11.18 -4.89
CA THR A 115 18.68 11.85 -4.80
C THR A 115 19.86 11.01 -5.30
N GLU A 116 19.73 9.68 -5.35
CA GLU A 116 20.76 8.76 -5.85
C GLU A 116 20.73 8.59 -7.36
N PHE A 117 19.67 9.06 -8.04
CA PHE A 117 19.45 8.90 -9.49
C PHE A 117 19.47 10.21 -10.28
N VAL A 118 20.05 11.26 -9.72
CA VAL A 118 20.17 12.56 -10.39
C VAL A 118 20.90 12.47 -11.74
N PRO A 119 22.00 11.72 -11.89
CA PRO A 119 22.66 11.57 -13.19
C PRO A 119 21.73 11.00 -14.27
N GLU A 120 20.94 9.98 -13.93
CA GLU A 120 19.96 9.34 -14.86
C GLU A 120 18.86 10.31 -15.25
N MET A 121 18.42 11.17 -14.32
CA MET A 121 17.44 12.22 -14.59
C MET A 121 18.01 13.26 -15.55
N LEU A 122 19.24 13.70 -15.35
CA LEU A 122 19.91 14.64 -16.25
C LEU A 122 20.07 14.06 -17.66
N ASP A 123 20.46 12.79 -17.77
CA ASP A 123 20.58 12.07 -19.04
C ASP A 123 19.22 11.98 -19.75
N LEU A 124 18.14 11.72 -19.03
CA LEU A 124 16.79 11.64 -19.58
C LEU A 124 16.32 13.01 -20.10
N ILE A 125 16.57 14.08 -19.32
CA ILE A 125 16.25 15.47 -19.72
C ILE A 125 17.04 15.86 -20.99
N ALA A 126 18.34 15.53 -21.06
CA ALA A 126 19.16 15.79 -22.24
C ALA A 126 18.65 15.06 -23.50
N GLN A 127 18.13 13.83 -23.34
CA GLN A 127 17.48 13.12 -24.44
C GLN A 127 16.21 13.85 -24.91
N LEU A 128 15.38 14.34 -23.97
CA LEU A 128 14.16 15.10 -24.28
C LEU A 128 14.50 16.42 -24.98
N GLU A 129 15.51 17.15 -24.52
CA GLU A 129 15.98 18.38 -25.13
C GLU A 129 16.47 18.16 -26.57
N LYS A 130 17.29 17.14 -26.79
CA LYS A 130 17.76 16.74 -28.12
C LYS A 130 16.62 16.43 -29.10
N ARG A 131 15.45 16.00 -28.58
CA ARG A 131 14.24 15.72 -29.35
C ARG A 131 13.31 16.93 -29.48
N GLY A 132 13.69 18.06 -28.89
CA GLY A 132 12.88 19.28 -28.88
C GLY A 132 11.66 19.23 -27.97
N LEU A 133 11.59 18.23 -27.06
CA LEU A 133 10.52 18.06 -26.08
C LEU A 133 10.81 18.75 -24.75
N ALA A 134 12.05 19.23 -24.53
CA ALA A 134 12.43 20.03 -23.37
C ALA A 134 13.10 21.33 -23.82
N TYR A 135 13.00 22.37 -22.99
CA TYR A 135 13.62 23.67 -23.21
C TYR A 135 13.93 24.35 -21.90
N GLN A 136 15.01 25.17 -21.87
CA GLN A 136 15.30 26.04 -20.75
C GLN A 136 14.48 27.33 -20.85
N ALA A 137 13.79 27.70 -19.78
CA ALA A 137 13.00 28.91 -19.67
C ALA A 137 13.85 30.10 -19.19
N GLY A 138 13.28 31.31 -19.23
CA GLY A 138 13.99 32.55 -18.88
C GLY A 138 14.33 32.67 -17.37
N ASP A 139 13.68 31.94 -16.52
CA ASP A 139 13.92 31.80 -15.06
C ASP A 139 15.00 30.79 -14.69
N GLY A 140 15.52 30.07 -15.70
CA GLY A 140 16.51 29.01 -15.54
C GLY A 140 15.96 27.61 -15.39
N ASP A 141 14.65 27.43 -15.19
CA ASP A 141 14.01 26.13 -15.14
C ASP A 141 14.05 25.43 -16.51
N VAL A 142 14.17 24.09 -16.51
CA VAL A 142 13.97 23.30 -17.73
C VAL A 142 12.59 22.69 -17.70
N ASN A 143 11.79 22.96 -18.72
CA ASN A 143 10.40 22.55 -18.82
C ASN A 143 10.19 21.54 -19.94
N TYR A 144 9.23 20.66 -19.76
CA TYR A 144 8.71 19.75 -20.80
C TYR A 144 7.66 20.49 -21.65
N ALA A 145 7.82 20.45 -22.97
CA ALA A 145 6.91 21.08 -23.95
C ALA A 145 5.73 20.14 -24.26
N VAL A 146 4.67 20.20 -23.45
CA VAL A 146 3.55 19.25 -23.45
C VAL A 146 2.89 19.12 -24.83
N ARG A 147 2.64 20.25 -25.50
CA ARG A 147 1.97 20.25 -26.83
C ARG A 147 2.78 19.60 -27.95
N LYS A 148 4.07 19.36 -27.74
CA LYS A 148 4.93 18.68 -28.72
C LYS A 148 4.88 17.14 -28.58
N PHE A 149 4.31 16.62 -27.49
CA PHE A 149 4.13 15.18 -27.32
C PHE A 149 2.76 14.75 -27.82
N GLU A 150 2.75 14.05 -28.94
CA GLU A 150 1.52 13.52 -29.52
C GLU A 150 0.91 12.44 -28.58
N GLY A 151 -0.37 12.60 -28.26
CA GLY A 151 -1.07 11.68 -27.36
C GLY A 151 -0.97 12.00 -25.86
N TYR A 152 -0.52 13.19 -25.48
CA TYR A 152 -0.64 13.63 -24.10
C TYR A 152 -2.11 13.63 -23.65
N GLY A 153 -2.38 13.12 -22.46
CA GLY A 153 -3.75 12.94 -21.96
C GLY A 153 -4.33 11.54 -22.22
N LYS A 154 -3.58 10.62 -22.86
CA LYS A 154 -4.09 9.28 -23.18
C LYS A 154 -4.43 8.42 -21.96
N LEU A 155 -3.73 8.58 -20.83
CA LEU A 155 -4.01 7.86 -19.59
C LEU A 155 -5.19 8.48 -18.84
N SER A 156 -5.17 9.79 -18.66
CA SER A 156 -6.22 10.53 -17.94
C SER A 156 -7.52 10.63 -18.75
N GLY A 157 -7.42 10.52 -20.09
CA GLY A 157 -8.52 10.72 -21.04
C GLY A 157 -8.94 12.18 -21.17
N LYS A 158 -8.07 13.09 -20.79
CA LYS A 158 -8.27 14.53 -20.92
C LYS A 158 -7.65 15.03 -22.22
N SER A 159 -8.38 15.82 -22.99
CA SER A 159 -7.77 16.56 -24.10
C SER A 159 -6.95 17.73 -23.57
N LEU A 160 -5.97 18.20 -24.34
CA LEU A 160 -5.18 19.39 -23.98
C LEU A 160 -6.06 20.65 -23.82
N ASP A 161 -7.18 20.70 -24.55
CA ASP A 161 -8.11 21.83 -24.46
C ASP A 161 -8.97 21.79 -23.18
N ASP A 162 -9.20 20.58 -22.61
CA ASP A 162 -9.89 20.40 -21.34
C ASP A 162 -8.98 20.69 -20.13
N LEU A 163 -7.67 20.68 -20.35
CA LEU A 163 -6.67 20.99 -19.34
C LEU A 163 -6.48 22.50 -19.24
N ARG A 164 -7.44 23.18 -18.61
CA ARG A 164 -7.32 24.63 -18.38
C ARG A 164 -6.15 24.90 -17.46
N ALA A 165 -5.16 25.59 -18.01
CA ALA A 165 -4.08 26.13 -17.19
C ALA A 165 -4.66 27.15 -16.20
N GLY A 166 -4.22 27.07 -14.95
CA GLY A 166 -4.57 28.08 -13.93
C GLY A 166 -5.65 27.67 -12.94
N GLU A 167 -6.39 26.58 -13.12
CA GLU A 167 -7.33 26.15 -12.07
C GLU A 167 -6.63 25.59 -10.81
N ARG A 168 -5.32 25.25 -10.88
CA ARG A 168 -4.53 24.71 -9.75
C ARG A 168 -3.11 25.23 -9.62
N VAL A 169 -2.58 26.02 -10.56
CA VAL A 169 -1.21 26.56 -10.54
C VAL A 169 -1.25 27.98 -11.08
N GLU A 170 -0.59 28.93 -10.41
CA GLU A 170 -0.32 30.26 -10.98
C GLU A 170 0.37 30.09 -12.33
N ILE A 171 -0.12 30.81 -13.36
CA ILE A 171 0.46 30.78 -14.69
C ILE A 171 1.83 31.40 -14.62
N ASP A 172 2.88 30.60 -14.72
CA ASP A 172 4.24 31.08 -14.78
C ASP A 172 4.51 31.69 -16.16
N SER A 173 4.77 32.98 -16.21
CA SER A 173 5.02 33.72 -17.45
C SER A 173 6.31 33.30 -18.16
N ALA A 174 7.20 32.54 -17.51
CA ALA A 174 8.45 32.05 -18.08
C ALA A 174 8.23 30.82 -19.01
N LYS A 175 7.10 30.10 -18.87
CA LYS A 175 6.78 28.92 -19.69
C LYS A 175 6.29 29.28 -21.09
N GLN A 176 6.61 28.43 -22.07
CA GLN A 176 6.09 28.56 -23.44
C GLN A 176 4.60 28.24 -23.54
N ASP A 177 4.13 27.27 -22.75
CA ASP A 177 2.72 26.94 -22.62
C ASP A 177 2.40 26.72 -21.12
N PRO A 178 1.24 27.18 -20.64
CA PRO A 178 0.83 26.96 -19.24
C PRO A 178 0.75 25.51 -18.80
N LEU A 179 0.57 24.56 -19.73
CA LEU A 179 0.55 23.13 -19.44
C LEU A 179 1.94 22.51 -19.27
N ASP A 180 3.00 23.23 -19.65
CA ASP A 180 4.36 22.75 -19.53
C ASP A 180 4.71 22.53 -18.06
N PHE A 181 5.47 21.47 -17.77
CA PHE A 181 5.85 21.12 -16.42
C PHE A 181 7.36 21.02 -16.26
N VAL A 182 7.83 21.29 -15.06
CA VAL A 182 9.25 21.35 -14.72
C VAL A 182 9.88 19.96 -14.76
N LEU A 183 11.00 19.85 -15.47
CA LEU A 183 11.91 18.70 -15.48
C LEU A 183 13.09 18.94 -14.55
N TRP A 184 13.67 20.15 -14.58
CA TRP A 184 14.76 20.57 -13.73
C TRP A 184 14.45 21.97 -13.20
N LYS A 185 14.45 22.12 -11.89
CA LYS A 185 14.14 23.38 -11.21
C LYS A 185 15.42 24.09 -10.83
N HIS A 186 15.59 25.32 -11.28
CA HIS A 186 16.72 26.16 -10.90
C HIS A 186 16.76 26.37 -9.39
N ALA A 187 17.95 26.19 -8.77
CA ALA A 187 18.09 26.29 -7.32
C ALA A 187 18.02 27.74 -6.85
N LYS A 188 17.28 27.93 -5.76
CA LYS A 188 17.33 29.20 -5.02
C LYS A 188 18.45 29.17 -3.99
N PRO A 189 18.98 30.33 -3.58
CA PRO A 189 20.03 30.38 -2.56
C PRO A 189 19.63 29.61 -1.29
N GLY A 190 20.47 28.66 -0.86
CA GLY A 190 20.24 27.88 0.33
C GLY A 190 19.38 26.59 0.13
N GLU A 191 18.87 26.36 -1.07
CA GLU A 191 18.21 25.07 -1.40
C GLU A 191 19.25 24.01 -1.76
N PRO A 192 18.94 22.72 -1.52
CA PRO A 192 19.73 21.59 -2.06
C PRO A 192 19.80 21.67 -3.57
N ALA A 193 21.00 21.51 -4.13
CA ALA A 193 21.21 21.62 -5.57
C ALA A 193 22.29 20.67 -6.07
N TRP A 194 22.16 20.29 -7.33
CA TRP A 194 23.12 19.52 -8.10
C TRP A 194 23.56 20.31 -9.33
N GLN A 195 24.80 20.07 -9.73
CA GLN A 195 25.30 20.65 -10.98
C GLN A 195 24.62 20.00 -12.19
N SER A 196 24.24 20.83 -13.16
CA SER A 196 23.65 20.36 -14.42
C SER A 196 24.14 21.20 -15.61
N PRO A 197 23.91 20.75 -16.86
CA PRO A 197 24.19 21.57 -18.05
C PRO A 197 23.43 22.89 -18.09
N TRP A 198 22.33 23.00 -17.35
CA TRP A 198 21.46 24.19 -17.28
C TRP A 198 21.72 25.06 -16.05
N GLY A 199 22.72 24.74 -15.26
CA GLY A 199 23.06 25.38 -13.99
C GLY A 199 22.69 24.56 -12.77
N GLU A 200 22.95 25.13 -11.59
CA GLU A 200 22.59 24.49 -10.33
C GLU A 200 21.08 24.37 -10.16
N GLY A 201 20.62 23.18 -9.78
CA GLY A 201 19.19 22.94 -9.65
C GLY A 201 18.88 21.60 -9.02
N ARG A 202 17.63 21.19 -9.11
CA ARG A 202 17.10 19.92 -8.62
C ARG A 202 16.04 19.34 -9.55
N PRO A 203 15.81 18.03 -9.51
CA PRO A 203 14.81 17.42 -10.38
C PRO A 203 13.39 17.92 -10.07
N GLY A 204 12.55 17.97 -11.10
CA GLY A 204 11.11 18.03 -10.96
C GLY A 204 10.57 16.68 -10.49
N TRP A 205 9.42 16.67 -9.85
CA TRP A 205 8.86 15.48 -9.23
C TRP A 205 8.60 14.30 -10.19
N HIS A 206 8.22 14.57 -11.43
CA HIS A 206 7.82 13.51 -12.37
C HIS A 206 8.99 12.75 -12.99
N ILE A 207 10.14 13.44 -13.21
CA ILE A 207 11.32 12.85 -13.86
C ILE A 207 11.98 11.78 -13.00
N GLU A 208 11.78 11.84 -11.68
CA GLU A 208 12.32 10.88 -10.74
C GLU A 208 11.90 9.44 -11.09
N CYS A 209 10.58 9.21 -11.14
CA CYS A 209 10.03 7.88 -11.43
C CYS A 209 10.35 7.42 -12.85
N SER A 210 10.35 8.33 -13.84
CA SER A 210 10.72 8.01 -15.21
C SER A 210 12.17 7.54 -15.32
N ALA A 211 13.10 8.19 -14.63
CA ALA A 211 14.51 7.82 -14.65
C ALA A 211 14.77 6.54 -13.86
N MET A 212 14.27 6.45 -12.62
CA MET A 212 14.48 5.27 -11.77
C MET A 212 13.88 4.01 -12.37
N SER A 213 12.64 4.07 -12.90
CA SER A 213 12.00 2.91 -13.52
C SER A 213 12.74 2.47 -14.79
N SER A 214 13.14 3.40 -15.64
CA SER A 214 13.89 3.09 -16.86
C SER A 214 15.25 2.46 -16.57
N GLN A 215 15.95 2.92 -15.53
CA GLN A 215 17.25 2.38 -15.12
C GLN A 215 17.14 0.98 -14.53
N LEU A 216 16.15 0.74 -13.66
CA LEU A 216 16.03 -0.50 -12.91
C LEU A 216 15.24 -1.60 -13.63
N LEU A 217 14.22 -1.22 -14.41
CA LEU A 217 13.32 -2.15 -15.09
C LEU A 217 13.46 -2.11 -16.62
N GLY A 218 14.23 -1.17 -17.16
CA GLY A 218 14.36 -0.94 -18.60
C GLY A 218 13.30 0.02 -19.14
N LYS A 219 13.49 0.43 -20.40
CA LYS A 219 12.67 1.47 -21.07
C LYS A 219 11.22 1.06 -21.28
N HIS A 220 10.93 -0.23 -21.23
CA HIS A 220 9.63 -0.85 -21.39
C HIS A 220 9.48 -1.98 -20.38
N PHE A 221 8.45 -1.93 -19.53
CA PHE A 221 8.21 -2.94 -18.49
C PHE A 221 6.71 -3.25 -18.32
N ASP A 222 6.38 -4.22 -17.47
CA ASP A 222 5.06 -4.84 -17.48
C ASP A 222 3.99 -4.00 -16.77
N ILE A 223 4.21 -3.65 -15.49
CA ILE A 223 3.18 -3.06 -14.62
C ILE A 223 3.71 -1.77 -13.98
N HIS A 224 2.95 -0.69 -14.08
CA HIS A 224 3.15 0.52 -13.31
C HIS A 224 1.92 0.81 -12.45
N GLY A 225 2.13 1.02 -11.16
CA GLY A 225 1.08 1.18 -10.18
C GLY A 225 1.20 2.42 -9.30
N GLY A 226 0.07 2.80 -8.67
CA GLY A 226 0.01 3.89 -7.70
C GLY A 226 -1.41 4.24 -7.28
N GLY A 227 -1.56 5.30 -6.50
CA GLY A 227 -2.86 5.86 -6.17
C GLY A 227 -3.58 6.47 -7.39
N GLN A 228 -4.89 6.48 -7.38
CA GLN A 228 -5.68 7.07 -8.47
C GLN A 228 -5.41 8.56 -8.68
N ASP A 229 -4.96 9.27 -7.66
CA ASP A 229 -4.55 10.67 -7.72
C ASP A 229 -3.26 10.89 -8.53
N LEU A 230 -2.42 9.86 -8.66
CA LEU A 230 -1.22 9.92 -9.47
C LEU A 230 -1.50 9.76 -10.98
N GLN A 231 -2.68 9.26 -11.37
CA GLN A 231 -3.03 9.08 -12.77
C GLN A 231 -2.85 10.37 -13.57
N PHE A 232 -3.21 11.50 -12.96
CA PHE A 232 -2.97 12.84 -13.53
C PHE A 232 -2.65 13.84 -12.41
N PRO A 233 -1.59 14.66 -12.57
CA PRO A 233 -0.71 14.74 -13.75
C PRO A 233 0.49 13.77 -13.73
N HIS A 234 0.80 13.08 -12.62
CA HIS A 234 2.09 12.41 -12.40
C HIS A 234 2.38 11.32 -13.44
N HIS A 235 1.56 10.28 -13.52
CA HIS A 235 1.77 9.16 -14.46
C HIS A 235 1.59 9.58 -15.94
N GLU A 236 0.71 10.53 -16.22
CA GLU A 236 0.61 11.11 -17.56
C GLU A 236 1.92 11.78 -17.98
N ASN A 237 2.56 12.52 -17.05
CA ASN A 237 3.84 13.18 -17.29
C ASN A 237 4.99 12.17 -17.43
N GLU A 238 4.96 11.08 -16.66
CA GLU A 238 5.94 10.00 -16.81
C GLU A 238 5.85 9.32 -18.19
N ILE A 239 4.63 9.11 -18.70
CA ILE A 239 4.44 8.61 -20.06
C ILE A 239 5.08 9.56 -21.07
N ALA A 240 4.79 10.85 -20.96
CA ALA A 240 5.34 11.85 -21.87
C ALA A 240 6.86 11.89 -21.82
N GLN A 241 7.46 11.84 -20.63
CA GLN A 241 8.90 11.82 -20.44
C GLN A 241 9.54 10.55 -21.02
N SER A 242 9.05 9.38 -20.63
CA SER A 242 9.66 8.10 -20.98
C SER A 242 9.46 7.76 -22.45
N GLU A 243 8.24 7.89 -22.99
CA GLU A 243 7.97 7.63 -24.41
C GLU A 243 8.59 8.72 -25.31
N GLY A 244 8.58 9.97 -24.85
CA GLY A 244 9.24 11.07 -25.55
C GLY A 244 10.75 10.87 -25.65
N ALA A 245 11.42 10.40 -24.61
CA ALA A 245 12.85 10.15 -24.62
C ALA A 245 13.23 8.87 -25.36
N HIS A 246 12.50 7.77 -25.13
CA HIS A 246 12.90 6.44 -25.62
C HIS A 246 12.23 6.00 -26.92
N GLN A 247 11.15 6.66 -27.36
CA GLN A 247 10.38 6.34 -28.57
C GLN A 247 9.86 4.89 -28.60
N CYS A 248 9.47 4.36 -27.46
CA CYS A 248 8.83 3.06 -27.33
C CYS A 248 7.75 3.16 -26.26
N THR A 249 6.85 2.17 -26.24
CA THR A 249 5.86 2.05 -25.16
C THR A 249 6.57 1.98 -23.81
N PHE A 250 6.13 2.76 -22.85
CA PHE A 250 6.72 2.80 -21.51
C PHE A 250 6.25 1.60 -20.67
N VAL A 251 4.95 1.41 -20.52
CA VAL A 251 4.35 0.39 -19.66
C VAL A 251 3.18 -0.30 -20.35
N ASN A 252 3.07 -1.62 -20.17
CA ASN A 252 1.96 -2.39 -20.72
C ASN A 252 0.67 -2.24 -19.90
N TYR A 253 0.76 -2.31 -18.55
CA TYR A 253 -0.41 -2.30 -17.66
C TYR A 253 -0.29 -1.21 -16.61
N TRP A 254 -1.23 -0.27 -16.61
CA TRP A 254 -1.36 0.78 -15.62
C TRP A 254 -2.40 0.41 -14.58
N MET A 255 -1.99 0.34 -13.31
CA MET A 255 -2.86 -0.06 -12.20
C MET A 255 -3.01 1.09 -11.19
N HIS A 256 -4.24 1.44 -10.85
CA HIS A 256 -4.53 2.51 -9.88
C HIS A 256 -5.47 2.01 -8.79
N ASN A 257 -5.06 2.15 -7.53
CA ASN A 257 -5.96 1.89 -6.42
C ASN A 257 -6.81 3.13 -6.11
N GLY A 258 -8.05 2.88 -5.71
CA GLY A 258 -9.02 3.93 -5.40
C GLY A 258 -8.64 4.74 -4.13
N PHE A 259 -9.32 5.86 -3.91
CA PHE A 259 -9.08 6.74 -2.76
C PHE A 259 -9.53 6.14 -1.42
N VAL A 260 -8.83 6.54 -0.34
CA VAL A 260 -9.39 6.43 1.01
C VAL A 260 -10.22 7.67 1.29
N ARG A 261 -11.44 7.44 1.74
CA ARG A 261 -12.37 8.47 2.23
C ARG A 261 -12.54 8.31 3.74
N VAL A 262 -12.89 9.40 4.40
CA VAL A 262 -13.26 9.41 5.81
C VAL A 262 -14.65 10.01 5.88
N ASP A 263 -15.62 9.28 6.44
CA ASP A 263 -17.02 9.68 6.50
C ASP A 263 -17.57 10.15 5.13
N ASN A 264 -17.22 9.41 4.06
CA ASN A 264 -17.54 9.69 2.66
C ASN A 264 -16.88 10.95 2.05
N GLU A 265 -16.03 11.65 2.78
CA GLU A 265 -15.26 12.78 2.28
C GLU A 265 -13.81 12.34 1.94
N LYS A 266 -13.17 13.03 1.01
CA LYS A 266 -11.75 12.77 0.70
C LYS A 266 -10.89 13.10 1.92
N MET A 267 -10.04 12.17 2.33
CA MET A 267 -9.08 12.40 3.42
C MET A 267 -8.08 13.50 3.02
N SER A 268 -7.96 14.54 3.84
CA SER A 268 -6.99 15.62 3.65
C SER A 268 -6.59 16.28 4.97
N LYS A 269 -5.35 16.81 5.03
CA LYS A 269 -4.87 17.57 6.20
C LYS A 269 -5.68 18.84 6.45
N SER A 270 -6.15 19.50 5.39
CA SER A 270 -6.92 20.74 5.48
C SER A 270 -8.33 20.55 6.08
N LEU A 271 -8.90 19.35 5.96
CA LEU A 271 -10.20 19.00 6.54
C LEU A 271 -10.11 18.44 7.96
N GLY A 272 -8.88 18.25 8.48
CA GLY A 272 -8.70 17.67 9.82
C GLY A 272 -9.13 16.20 9.96
N ASN A 273 -9.42 15.53 8.84
CA ASN A 273 -9.81 14.13 8.76
C ASN A 273 -8.66 13.22 8.31
N PHE A 274 -7.44 13.56 8.69
CA PHE A 274 -6.21 12.90 8.29
C PHE A 274 -5.73 11.97 9.40
N PHE A 275 -5.64 10.67 9.12
CA PHE A 275 -5.22 9.64 10.06
C PHE A 275 -3.91 9.01 9.62
N THR A 276 -2.90 9.07 10.49
CA THR A 276 -1.65 8.35 10.28
C THR A 276 -1.84 6.86 10.59
N ILE A 277 -1.03 6.01 9.96
CA ILE A 277 -1.02 4.58 10.25
C ILE A 277 -0.78 4.36 11.75
N ARG A 278 0.18 5.09 12.35
CA ARG A 278 0.54 4.97 13.77
C ARG A 278 -0.59 5.32 14.73
N GLU A 279 -1.43 6.29 14.37
CA GLU A 279 -2.62 6.64 15.18
C GLU A 279 -3.66 5.54 15.12
N VAL A 280 -3.91 4.98 13.96
CA VAL A 280 -4.85 3.86 13.79
C VAL A 280 -4.34 2.61 14.52
N LEU A 281 -3.05 2.31 14.44
CA LEU A 281 -2.44 1.14 15.10
C LEU A 281 -2.40 1.24 16.63
N LYS A 282 -2.66 2.41 17.23
CA LYS A 282 -2.86 2.52 18.68
C LYS A 282 -4.19 1.90 19.16
N GLN A 283 -5.16 1.77 18.26
CA GLN A 283 -6.52 1.33 18.59
C GLN A 283 -6.87 0.00 17.93
N PHE A 284 -6.28 -0.29 16.76
CA PHE A 284 -6.60 -1.46 15.97
C PHE A 284 -5.34 -2.27 15.65
N ASP A 285 -5.49 -3.59 15.67
CA ASP A 285 -4.44 -4.51 15.23
C ASP A 285 -4.09 -4.27 13.75
N ALA A 286 -2.81 -4.37 13.41
CA ALA A 286 -2.34 -4.08 12.06
C ALA A 286 -2.93 -5.03 11.01
N GLU A 287 -3.16 -6.30 11.35
CA GLU A 287 -3.80 -7.25 10.45
C GLU A 287 -5.28 -6.93 10.22
N VAL A 288 -5.96 -6.34 11.21
CA VAL A 288 -7.32 -5.80 11.03
C VAL A 288 -7.33 -4.66 10.01
N VAL A 289 -6.34 -3.75 10.08
CA VAL A 289 -6.20 -2.67 9.10
C VAL A 289 -5.90 -3.24 7.71
N ARG A 290 -5.01 -4.22 7.61
CA ARG A 290 -4.72 -4.93 6.36
C ARG A 290 -5.97 -5.61 5.81
N PHE A 291 -6.69 -6.36 6.63
CA PHE A 291 -7.94 -7.02 6.25
C PHE A 291 -9.00 -6.03 5.80
N PHE A 292 -9.17 -4.92 6.51
CA PHE A 292 -10.07 -3.83 6.14
C PHE A 292 -9.77 -3.30 4.73
N ILE A 293 -8.49 -3.13 4.37
CA ILE A 293 -8.08 -2.69 3.04
C ILE A 293 -8.41 -3.75 1.98
N LEU A 294 -8.10 -5.03 2.24
CA LEU A 294 -8.23 -6.13 1.29
C LEU A 294 -9.69 -6.60 1.09
N ARG A 295 -10.59 -6.36 2.06
CA ARG A 295 -12.00 -6.74 1.92
C ARG A 295 -12.77 -5.90 0.89
N ALA A 296 -12.19 -4.84 0.38
CA ALA A 296 -12.70 -4.05 -0.73
C ALA A 296 -11.82 -4.26 -1.97
N HIS A 297 -12.44 -4.30 -3.15
CA HIS A 297 -11.69 -4.35 -4.40
C HIS A 297 -10.76 -3.13 -4.51
N TYR A 298 -9.51 -3.34 -4.95
CA TYR A 298 -8.47 -2.30 -4.90
C TYR A 298 -8.83 -1.02 -5.67
N ARG A 299 -9.62 -1.10 -6.75
CA ARG A 299 -10.07 0.06 -7.53
C ARG A 299 -11.23 0.84 -6.90
N SER A 300 -11.99 0.22 -6.00
CA SER A 300 -13.12 0.88 -5.34
C SER A 300 -12.63 1.92 -4.33
N ALA A 301 -13.41 2.97 -4.09
CA ALA A 301 -13.14 3.84 -2.95
C ALA A 301 -13.28 3.06 -1.64
N LEU A 302 -12.42 3.33 -0.67
CA LEU A 302 -12.44 2.73 0.65
C LEU A 302 -12.88 3.78 1.67
N ASN A 303 -14.01 3.58 2.30
CA ASN A 303 -14.50 4.50 3.32
C ASN A 303 -14.05 4.04 4.71
N TYR A 304 -13.21 4.84 5.34
CA TYR A 304 -12.70 4.59 6.68
C TYR A 304 -13.66 5.18 7.73
N SER A 305 -13.89 4.40 8.77
CA SER A 305 -14.37 4.83 10.08
C SER A 305 -14.00 3.76 11.11
N ASP A 306 -13.99 4.11 12.40
CA ASP A 306 -13.72 3.14 13.48
C ASP A 306 -14.73 2.00 13.47
N ALA A 307 -16.00 2.28 13.17
CA ALA A 307 -17.05 1.27 13.04
C ALA A 307 -16.74 0.26 11.91
N HIS A 308 -16.15 0.70 10.80
CA HIS A 308 -15.75 -0.20 9.71
C HIS A 308 -14.54 -1.06 10.09
N LEU A 309 -13.60 -0.54 10.89
CA LEU A 309 -12.50 -1.34 11.44
C LEU A 309 -12.97 -2.33 12.50
N ASP A 310 -13.91 -1.96 13.36
CA ASP A 310 -14.55 -2.90 14.29
C ASP A 310 -15.29 -4.03 13.59
N ASP A 311 -15.96 -3.73 12.47
CA ASP A 311 -16.60 -4.75 11.64
C ASP A 311 -15.56 -5.65 10.95
N ALA A 312 -14.46 -5.08 10.47
CA ALA A 312 -13.33 -5.83 9.90
C ALA A 312 -12.69 -6.74 10.96
N ARG A 313 -12.50 -6.26 12.20
CA ARG A 313 -12.00 -7.04 13.34
C ARG A 313 -12.89 -8.25 13.59
N ARG A 314 -14.22 -8.05 13.78
CA ARG A 314 -15.15 -9.16 14.02
C ARG A 314 -15.13 -10.20 12.91
N SER A 315 -14.98 -9.76 11.67
CA SER A 315 -14.89 -10.66 10.53
C SER A 315 -13.60 -11.48 10.55
N LEU A 316 -12.46 -10.83 10.76
CA LEU A 316 -11.15 -11.50 10.84
C LEU A 316 -11.07 -12.45 12.03
N ASP A 317 -11.61 -12.05 13.21
CA ASP A 317 -11.74 -12.91 14.39
C ASP A 317 -12.46 -14.23 14.05
N GLY A 318 -13.50 -14.18 13.21
CA GLY A 318 -14.22 -15.38 12.77
C GLY A 318 -13.35 -16.38 12.03
N LEU A 319 -12.40 -15.92 11.20
CA LEU A 319 -11.41 -16.77 10.54
C LEU A 319 -10.42 -17.36 11.54
N TYR A 320 -9.94 -16.55 12.46
CA TYR A 320 -9.02 -17.00 13.52
C TYR A 320 -9.67 -17.95 14.52
N PHE A 321 -10.98 -17.80 14.83
CA PHE A 321 -11.70 -18.78 15.63
C PHE A 321 -11.72 -20.16 14.97
N ALA A 322 -11.95 -20.24 13.64
CA ALA A 322 -11.91 -21.50 12.93
C ALA A 322 -10.54 -22.19 13.03
N LEU A 323 -9.43 -21.41 12.91
CA LEU A 323 -8.06 -21.91 13.05
C LEU A 323 -7.72 -22.32 14.49
N ARG A 324 -8.25 -21.62 15.50
CA ARG A 324 -8.06 -21.96 16.91
C ARG A 324 -8.80 -23.24 17.28
N ASP A 325 -10.05 -23.34 16.86
CA ASP A 325 -10.95 -24.43 17.26
C ASP A 325 -10.64 -25.72 16.50
N VAL A 326 -9.99 -25.62 15.36
CA VAL A 326 -9.46 -26.74 14.56
C VAL A 326 -8.01 -26.41 14.19
N PRO A 327 -7.03 -26.74 15.05
CA PRO A 327 -5.64 -26.38 14.82
C PRO A 327 -5.13 -26.83 13.44
N PRO A 328 -4.54 -25.92 12.64
CA PRO A 328 -4.11 -26.22 11.29
C PRO A 328 -2.87 -27.11 11.28
N VAL A 329 -2.84 -28.10 10.37
CA VAL A 329 -1.61 -28.78 9.96
C VAL A 329 -0.97 -28.06 8.79
N SER A 330 0.34 -28.16 8.63
CA SER A 330 1.03 -27.60 7.46
C SER A 330 0.63 -28.35 6.20
N VAL A 331 0.19 -27.63 5.18
CA VAL A 331 -0.16 -28.19 3.88
C VAL A 331 0.43 -27.37 2.75
N ASP A 332 0.78 -28.02 1.65
CA ASP A 332 1.02 -27.33 0.37
C ASP A 332 -0.32 -27.08 -0.32
N ILE A 333 -0.47 -25.95 -0.98
CA ILE A 333 -1.71 -25.61 -1.67
C ILE A 333 -1.83 -26.45 -2.94
N ASP A 334 -2.79 -27.39 -2.94
CA ASP A 334 -3.23 -28.02 -4.19
C ASP A 334 -4.23 -27.10 -4.90
N TRP A 335 -3.78 -26.46 -5.97
CA TRP A 335 -4.60 -25.54 -6.75
C TRP A 335 -5.75 -26.21 -7.53
N ASN A 336 -5.84 -27.54 -7.53
CA ASN A 336 -7.00 -28.28 -8.05
C ASN A 336 -8.09 -28.51 -6.98
N ASN A 337 -7.81 -28.24 -5.71
CA ASN A 337 -8.82 -28.21 -4.67
C ASN A 337 -9.87 -27.14 -4.99
N ASP A 338 -11.16 -27.42 -4.80
CA ASP A 338 -12.24 -26.49 -5.15
C ASP A 338 -12.09 -25.10 -4.53
N PHE A 339 -11.77 -25.02 -3.23
CA PHE A 339 -11.57 -23.73 -2.55
C PHE A 339 -10.33 -23.00 -3.09
N ALA A 340 -9.22 -23.70 -3.28
CA ALA A 340 -8.00 -23.10 -3.81
C ALA A 340 -8.20 -22.62 -5.26
N ALA A 341 -8.88 -23.40 -6.09
CA ALA A 341 -9.20 -23.02 -7.47
C ALA A 341 -10.11 -21.78 -7.54
N ARG A 342 -11.13 -21.70 -6.69
CA ARG A 342 -12.03 -20.53 -6.61
C ARG A 342 -11.32 -19.28 -6.06
N PHE A 343 -10.47 -19.46 -5.06
CA PHE A 343 -9.61 -18.38 -4.54
C PHE A 343 -8.68 -17.84 -5.65
N ALA A 344 -8.01 -18.73 -6.37
CA ALA A 344 -7.16 -18.37 -7.51
C ALA A 344 -7.96 -17.71 -8.64
N ALA A 345 -9.18 -18.18 -8.93
CA ALA A 345 -10.05 -17.58 -9.92
C ALA A 345 -10.42 -16.13 -9.58
N ALA A 346 -10.71 -15.84 -8.31
CA ALA A 346 -10.98 -14.48 -7.84
C ALA A 346 -9.75 -13.57 -8.01
N LEU A 347 -8.57 -13.97 -7.55
CA LEU A 347 -7.36 -13.17 -7.69
C LEU A 347 -6.92 -13.02 -9.17
N ASN A 348 -7.22 -13.99 -10.01
CA ASN A 348 -6.98 -13.91 -11.45
C ASN A 348 -7.97 -12.98 -12.19
N GLU A 349 -9.06 -12.58 -11.56
CA GLU A 349 -10.01 -11.61 -12.11
C GLU A 349 -9.74 -10.21 -11.56
N ASP A 350 -8.63 -9.60 -12.00
CA ASP A 350 -8.24 -8.24 -11.62
C ASP A 350 -7.93 -8.09 -10.12
N PHE A 351 -7.26 -9.09 -9.55
CA PHE A 351 -6.87 -9.11 -8.14
C PHE A 351 -8.06 -8.90 -7.18
N ASP A 352 -9.19 -9.56 -7.45
CA ASP A 352 -10.39 -9.48 -6.62
C ASP A 352 -10.17 -10.13 -5.25
N SER A 353 -9.53 -9.36 -4.35
CA SER A 353 -9.31 -9.77 -2.96
C SER A 353 -10.60 -9.94 -2.17
N HIS A 354 -11.67 -9.21 -2.50
CA HIS A 354 -12.98 -9.39 -1.88
C HIS A 354 -13.57 -10.76 -2.17
N GLY A 355 -13.54 -11.18 -3.45
CA GLY A 355 -13.95 -12.53 -3.86
C GLY A 355 -13.09 -13.60 -3.22
N ALA A 356 -11.77 -13.42 -3.16
CA ALA A 356 -10.85 -14.34 -2.51
C ALA A 356 -11.15 -14.50 -1.00
N ILE A 357 -11.37 -13.39 -0.28
CA ILE A 357 -11.75 -13.39 1.14
C ILE A 357 -13.10 -14.09 1.35
N SER A 358 -14.06 -13.95 0.43
CA SER A 358 -15.34 -14.68 0.51
C SER A 358 -15.13 -16.18 0.50
N VAL A 359 -14.19 -16.68 -0.32
CA VAL A 359 -13.83 -18.12 -0.33
C VAL A 359 -13.19 -18.55 0.99
N LEU A 360 -12.38 -17.70 1.64
CA LEU A 360 -11.82 -18.00 2.97
C LEU A 360 -12.92 -18.16 4.02
N PHE A 361 -13.99 -17.36 4.00
CA PHE A 361 -15.12 -17.51 4.92
C PHE A 361 -15.91 -18.81 4.68
N GLU A 362 -16.14 -19.19 3.43
CA GLU A 362 -16.77 -20.45 3.10
C GLU A 362 -15.92 -21.64 3.58
N LEU A 363 -14.61 -21.59 3.34
CA LEU A 363 -13.67 -22.60 3.81
C LEU A 363 -13.64 -22.68 5.34
N ALA A 364 -13.66 -21.55 6.06
CA ALA A 364 -13.73 -21.51 7.52
C ALA A 364 -15.03 -22.17 8.04
N GLY A 365 -16.16 -21.94 7.36
CA GLY A 365 -17.42 -22.65 7.63
C GLY A 365 -17.28 -24.16 7.49
N GLU A 366 -16.60 -24.62 6.45
CA GLU A 366 -16.34 -26.03 6.19
C GLU A 366 -15.37 -26.64 7.21
N VAL A 367 -14.31 -25.91 7.60
CA VAL A 367 -13.40 -26.29 8.69
C VAL A 367 -14.19 -26.56 9.98
N ASN A 368 -15.09 -25.65 10.35
CA ASN A 368 -15.91 -25.77 11.57
C ASN A 368 -16.89 -26.95 11.48
N ARG A 369 -17.46 -27.20 10.31
CA ARG A 369 -18.42 -28.29 10.08
C ARG A 369 -17.76 -29.66 10.11
N GLN A 370 -16.60 -29.81 9.45
CA GLN A 370 -15.92 -31.11 9.31
C GLN A 370 -14.90 -31.38 10.43
N ARG A 371 -14.47 -30.35 11.14
CA ARG A 371 -13.38 -30.41 12.14
C ARG A 371 -12.08 -31.00 11.55
N ASN A 372 -11.79 -30.68 10.30
CA ASN A 372 -10.68 -31.22 9.53
C ASN A 372 -9.45 -30.30 9.60
N ALA A 373 -8.35 -30.82 10.14
CA ALA A 373 -7.10 -30.07 10.31
C ALA A 373 -6.40 -29.73 8.98
N GLU A 374 -6.60 -30.52 7.92
CA GLU A 374 -6.04 -30.23 6.59
C GLU A 374 -6.79 -29.06 5.92
N LEU A 375 -8.13 -29.00 6.05
CA LEU A 375 -8.90 -27.84 5.60
C LEU A 375 -8.53 -26.58 6.38
N SER A 376 -8.26 -26.70 7.69
CA SER A 376 -7.75 -25.60 8.51
C SER A 376 -6.36 -25.16 8.03
N GLY A 377 -5.49 -26.10 7.68
CA GLY A 377 -4.20 -25.84 7.05
C GLY A 377 -4.33 -25.10 5.73
N LEU A 378 -5.27 -25.51 4.88
CA LEU A 378 -5.56 -24.85 3.61
C LEU A 378 -6.07 -23.42 3.82
N LEU A 379 -6.97 -23.20 4.80
CA LEU A 379 -7.46 -21.86 5.16
C LEU A 379 -6.30 -20.92 5.53
N LYS A 380 -5.39 -21.40 6.39
CA LYS A 380 -4.19 -20.63 6.78
C LYS A 380 -3.29 -20.36 5.60
N ALA A 381 -3.01 -21.37 4.77
CA ALA A 381 -2.14 -21.26 3.61
C ALA A 381 -2.69 -20.26 2.55
N LEU A 382 -3.98 -20.34 2.23
CA LEU A 382 -4.61 -19.40 1.30
C LEU A 382 -4.65 -17.96 1.86
N GLY A 383 -4.92 -17.81 3.17
CA GLY A 383 -4.83 -16.52 3.83
C GLY A 383 -3.44 -15.88 3.70
N ALA A 384 -2.37 -16.67 3.91
CA ALA A 384 -0.99 -16.24 3.80
C ALA A 384 -0.62 -15.74 2.39
N VAL A 385 -1.24 -16.27 1.33
CA VAL A 385 -1.05 -15.79 -0.05
C VAL A 385 -1.37 -14.30 -0.20
N ILE A 386 -2.30 -13.77 0.60
CA ILE A 386 -2.65 -12.34 0.60
C ILE A 386 -2.17 -11.63 1.87
N GLY A 387 -1.31 -12.30 2.67
CA GLY A 387 -0.71 -11.76 3.91
C GLY A 387 -1.69 -11.67 5.07
N LEU A 388 -2.64 -12.58 5.16
CA LEU A 388 -3.57 -12.76 6.28
C LEU A 388 -3.35 -14.12 6.93
N LEU A 389 -3.79 -14.29 8.19
CA LEU A 389 -3.79 -15.55 8.93
C LEU A 389 -2.39 -16.17 9.14
N GLU A 390 -1.33 -15.34 9.08
CA GLU A 390 0.04 -15.81 9.25
C GLU A 390 0.39 -16.04 10.74
N ARG A 391 -0.32 -15.38 11.66
CA ARG A 391 -0.07 -15.41 13.10
C ARG A 391 -0.59 -16.70 13.76
N ASP A 392 -0.11 -16.98 14.97
CA ASP A 392 -0.74 -17.97 15.83
C ASP A 392 -2.16 -17.52 16.22
N PRO A 393 -3.20 -18.36 16.07
CA PRO A 393 -4.57 -17.93 16.34
C PRO A 393 -4.82 -17.51 17.78
N THR A 394 -4.15 -18.14 18.74
CA THR A 394 -4.31 -17.81 20.17
C THR A 394 -3.66 -16.44 20.46
N VAL A 395 -2.47 -16.22 19.89
CA VAL A 395 -1.75 -14.94 20.04
C VAL A 395 -2.54 -13.79 19.41
N TYR A 396 -3.08 -13.99 18.21
CA TYR A 396 -3.91 -12.96 17.55
C TYR A 396 -5.17 -12.65 18.38
N LEU A 397 -5.94 -13.66 18.78
CA LEU A 397 -7.21 -13.50 19.49
C LEU A 397 -7.02 -12.91 20.92
N ARG A 398 -5.88 -13.14 21.55
CA ARG A 398 -5.54 -12.49 22.83
C ARG A 398 -5.37 -10.98 22.69
N GLY A 399 -4.91 -10.52 21.50
CA GLY A 399 -4.64 -9.10 21.25
C GLY A 399 -3.44 -8.57 22.02
N ALA A 400 -3.08 -7.31 21.79
CA ALA A 400 -2.04 -6.62 22.53
C ALA A 400 -2.54 -6.18 23.93
N ALA A 401 -1.70 -6.27 24.95
CA ALA A 401 -2.02 -5.72 26.26
C ALA A 401 -2.23 -4.20 26.17
N LEU A 402 -3.34 -3.71 26.71
CA LEU A 402 -3.58 -2.28 26.84
C LEU A 402 -2.60 -1.68 27.86
N ALA A 403 -2.12 -0.47 27.61
CA ALA A 403 -1.26 0.22 28.56
C ALA A 403 -2.00 0.42 29.89
N GLY A 404 -1.46 -0.17 30.98
CA GLY A 404 -2.06 -0.12 32.31
C GLY A 404 -3.13 -1.19 32.61
N GLY A 405 -3.47 -2.06 31.64
CA GLY A 405 -4.34 -3.21 31.85
C GLY A 405 -3.59 -4.43 32.41
N LEU A 406 -4.36 -5.49 32.71
CA LEU A 406 -3.80 -6.76 33.19
C LEU A 406 -2.89 -7.38 32.10
N ASP A 407 -1.72 -7.86 32.49
CA ASP A 407 -0.88 -8.68 31.64
C ASP A 407 -1.41 -10.11 31.49
N ASP A 408 -0.92 -10.85 30.51
CA ASP A 408 -1.38 -12.20 30.20
C ASP A 408 -1.20 -13.15 31.39
N ALA A 409 -0.12 -13.00 32.18
CA ALA A 409 0.13 -13.84 33.32
C ALA A 409 -0.89 -13.59 34.46
N ALA A 410 -1.23 -12.34 34.73
CA ALA A 410 -2.27 -11.98 35.69
C ALA A 410 -3.65 -12.48 35.29
N ILE A 411 -3.98 -12.38 33.98
CA ILE A 411 -5.25 -12.89 33.42
C ILE A 411 -5.32 -14.42 33.60
N GLU A 412 -4.28 -15.15 33.21
CA GLU A 412 -4.22 -16.62 33.36
C GLU A 412 -4.34 -17.04 34.83
N GLN A 413 -3.69 -16.32 35.75
CA GLN A 413 -3.82 -16.61 37.19
C GLN A 413 -5.27 -16.39 37.67
N LEU A 414 -5.92 -15.31 37.28
CA LEU A 414 -7.32 -15.05 37.63
C LEU A 414 -8.26 -16.13 37.06
N ILE A 415 -7.98 -16.68 35.87
CA ILE A 415 -8.74 -17.79 35.29
C ILE A 415 -8.55 -19.08 36.09
N VAL A 416 -7.32 -19.36 36.56
CA VAL A 416 -7.04 -20.49 37.48
C VAL A 416 -7.80 -20.34 38.77
N ASP A 417 -7.74 -19.16 39.38
CA ASP A 417 -8.44 -18.85 40.63
C ASP A 417 -9.96 -18.99 40.48
N ARG A 418 -10.53 -18.47 39.38
CA ARG A 418 -11.96 -18.63 39.06
C ARG A 418 -12.35 -20.10 38.89
N THR A 419 -11.51 -20.88 38.24
CA THR A 419 -11.76 -22.31 38.03
C THR A 419 -11.73 -23.07 39.38
N SER A 420 -10.81 -22.72 40.29
CA SER A 420 -10.73 -23.27 41.62
C SER A 420 -11.96 -22.90 42.45
N ALA A 421 -12.38 -21.64 42.41
CA ALA A 421 -13.60 -21.18 43.08
C ALA A 421 -14.85 -21.91 42.59
N LYS A 422 -14.98 -22.16 41.28
CA LYS A 422 -16.08 -22.98 40.73
C LYS A 422 -16.06 -24.42 41.24
N LYS A 423 -14.87 -25.06 41.33
CA LYS A 423 -14.71 -26.43 41.91
C LYS A 423 -15.11 -26.50 43.36
N GLU A 424 -14.77 -25.48 44.15
CA GLU A 424 -15.11 -25.35 45.56
C GLU A 424 -16.56 -24.87 45.79
N ARG A 425 -17.34 -24.68 44.72
CA ARG A 425 -18.71 -24.16 44.75
C ARG A 425 -18.83 -22.73 45.30
N ASN A 426 -17.72 -21.99 45.34
CA ASN A 426 -17.72 -20.57 45.69
C ASN A 426 -18.05 -19.70 44.46
N PHE A 427 -19.34 -19.73 44.09
CA PHE A 427 -19.80 -19.04 42.87
C PHE A 427 -19.71 -17.52 43.02
N ALA A 428 -19.81 -16.97 44.22
CA ALA A 428 -19.67 -15.53 44.44
C ALA A 428 -18.25 -15.03 44.08
N GLU A 429 -17.20 -15.77 44.44
CA GLU A 429 -15.84 -15.43 44.08
C GLU A 429 -15.58 -15.66 42.59
N ALA A 430 -16.10 -16.73 42.01
CA ALA A 430 -15.98 -16.95 40.56
C ALA A 430 -16.65 -15.84 39.71
N ASP A 431 -17.78 -15.31 40.18
CA ASP A 431 -18.45 -14.17 39.55
C ASP A 431 -17.69 -12.88 39.74
N ARG A 432 -17.16 -12.63 40.93
CA ARG A 432 -16.30 -11.45 41.20
C ARG A 432 -15.09 -11.42 40.25
N ILE A 433 -14.41 -12.54 40.09
CA ILE A 433 -13.24 -12.63 39.18
C ILE A 433 -13.67 -12.37 37.74
N ARG A 434 -14.78 -12.94 37.30
CA ARG A 434 -15.33 -12.67 35.96
C ARG A 434 -15.59 -11.18 35.75
N ASP A 435 -16.16 -10.52 36.74
CA ASP A 435 -16.50 -9.09 36.63
C ASP A 435 -15.24 -8.20 36.65
N VAL A 436 -14.19 -8.58 37.42
CA VAL A 436 -12.86 -7.93 37.36
C VAL A 436 -12.27 -8.04 35.97
N LEU A 437 -12.23 -9.26 35.41
CA LEU A 437 -11.72 -9.48 34.04
C LEU A 437 -12.52 -8.69 32.99
N LYS A 438 -13.86 -8.70 33.12
CA LYS A 438 -14.73 -7.95 32.22
C LYS A 438 -14.51 -6.44 32.33
N ALA A 439 -14.28 -5.91 33.51
CA ALA A 439 -14.00 -4.48 33.71
C ALA A 439 -12.66 -4.07 33.08
N ASP A 440 -11.70 -4.98 32.99
CA ASP A 440 -10.42 -4.81 32.30
C ASP A 440 -10.50 -5.15 30.78
N GLY A 441 -11.72 -5.30 30.22
CA GLY A 441 -11.93 -5.59 28.81
C GLY A 441 -11.62 -7.03 28.40
N ILE A 442 -11.57 -7.98 29.35
CA ILE A 442 -11.30 -9.39 29.05
C ILE A 442 -12.62 -10.17 28.90
N ILE A 443 -12.76 -10.83 27.76
CA ILE A 443 -13.88 -11.71 27.44
C ILE A 443 -13.44 -13.15 27.67
N LEU A 444 -14.21 -13.89 28.48
CA LEU A 444 -13.97 -15.32 28.75
C LEU A 444 -14.86 -16.20 27.86
N ASP A 445 -14.27 -17.19 27.22
CA ASP A 445 -14.94 -18.23 26.46
C ASP A 445 -14.81 -19.57 27.21
N ASP A 446 -15.85 -19.97 27.96
CA ASP A 446 -15.89 -21.24 28.68
C ASP A 446 -16.22 -22.43 27.74
N SER A 447 -15.44 -23.49 27.76
CA SER A 447 -15.66 -24.72 26.99
C SER A 447 -15.44 -25.96 27.86
N PRO A 448 -15.85 -27.15 27.42
CA PRO A 448 -15.54 -28.41 28.13
C PRO A 448 -14.04 -28.68 28.29
N GLN A 449 -13.21 -28.10 27.44
CA GLN A 449 -11.75 -28.20 27.42
C GLN A 449 -11.07 -27.19 28.35
N GLY A 450 -11.79 -26.19 28.84
CA GLY A 450 -11.29 -25.14 29.71
C GLY A 450 -11.84 -23.76 29.35
N THR A 451 -11.33 -22.74 30.04
CA THR A 451 -11.65 -21.33 29.77
C THR A 451 -10.54 -20.72 28.91
N SER A 452 -10.85 -20.25 27.72
CA SER A 452 -10.00 -19.36 26.93
C SER A 452 -10.45 -17.92 27.12
N TRP A 453 -9.59 -16.97 26.73
CA TRP A 453 -9.88 -15.55 26.89
C TRP A 453 -9.34 -14.74 25.72
N ARG A 454 -9.93 -13.55 25.54
CA ARG A 454 -9.48 -12.54 24.59
C ARG A 454 -9.73 -11.14 25.13
N ARG A 455 -9.00 -10.15 24.59
CA ARG A 455 -9.29 -8.74 24.86
C ARG A 455 -10.45 -8.27 23.97
N ALA A 456 -11.30 -7.38 24.54
CA ALA A 456 -12.50 -6.88 23.87
C ALA A 456 -12.22 -6.03 22.63
#